data_96228261834109194aaa4eefe2359657
#
_entry.id   96228261834109194aaa4eefe2359657
#
_cell.length_a   1.000
_cell.length_b   1.000
_cell.length_c   1.000
_cell.angle_alpha   90.00
_cell.angle_beta   90.00
_cell.angle_gamma   90.00
#
_symmetry.space_group_name_H-M   'P 1'
#
loop_
_entity.id
_entity.type
_entity.pdbx_description
1 polymer ?
#
loop_
_entity_poly.entity_id
_entity_poly.type
_entity_poly.pdbx_seq_one_letter_code
_entity_poly.pdbx_strand_id
1 'polypeptide(L)'
;FQAEEKGLHVIGEHDDYSGIYVWSNAVHLKKILMNLFTNSMKYNKVNGFIYMSMRTIERSEDHMTCEFKIRDNGIGMSEEFIKNELFTPFVQADNSPRSDYNGTGLGMPIVKQLVEKMGGTITVESKLGEGSCFTVILPFKIDTNARPEEKEDFDADISDIRVLLVEDNELN
;
A
#
# COMPACT_ATOMS: atom_id res chain seq x y z
N PHE A 1 -2.15 -15.27 -3.20
CA PHE A 1 -3.25 -15.75 -4.05
C PHE A 1 -3.39 -14.92 -5.34
N GLN A 2 -3.95 -13.67 -5.36
CA GLN A 2 -4.18 -12.93 -6.62
C GLN A 2 -2.90 -12.55 -7.39
N ALA A 3 -1.81 -12.23 -6.68
CA ALA A 3 -0.53 -11.92 -7.31
C ALA A 3 0.10 -13.15 -7.97
N GLU A 4 0.00 -14.30 -7.33
CA GLU A 4 0.49 -15.58 -7.84
C GLU A 4 -0.32 -16.06 -9.05
N GLU A 5 -1.65 -15.96 -9.00
CA GLU A 5 -2.54 -16.32 -10.12
C GLU A 5 -2.23 -15.51 -11.38
N LYS A 6 -1.86 -14.23 -11.24
CA LYS A 6 -1.47 -13.37 -12.36
C LYS A 6 0.03 -13.44 -12.69
N GLY A 7 0.84 -14.19 -11.93
CA GLY A 7 2.30 -14.24 -12.12
C GLY A 7 2.98 -12.87 -11.93
N LEU A 8 2.51 -12.05 -10.97
CA LEU A 8 3.04 -10.71 -10.78
C LEU A 8 4.41 -10.72 -10.08
N HIS A 9 5.34 -9.93 -10.60
CA HIS A 9 6.63 -9.69 -9.97
C HIS A 9 6.53 -8.48 -9.06
N VAL A 10 6.71 -8.68 -7.74
CA VAL A 10 6.71 -7.60 -6.74
C VAL A 10 8.13 -7.28 -6.32
N ILE A 11 8.51 -6.01 -6.46
CA ILE A 11 9.84 -5.50 -6.12
C ILE A 11 9.66 -4.42 -5.06
N GLY A 12 10.41 -4.51 -3.96
CA GLY A 12 10.39 -3.54 -2.87
C GLY A 12 11.77 -2.93 -2.64
N GLU A 13 11.83 -1.61 -2.47
CA GLU A 13 13.03 -0.88 -2.09
C GLU A 13 12.71 0.10 -0.94
N HIS A 14 13.61 0.27 -0.02
CA HIS A 14 13.48 1.26 1.05
C HIS A 14 14.85 1.71 1.55
N ASP A 15 14.92 2.91 2.12
CA ASP A 15 16.07 3.39 2.87
C ASP A 15 16.26 2.55 4.14
N ASP A 16 17.41 2.66 4.77
CA ASP A 16 17.61 2.03 6.08
C ASP A 16 16.91 2.86 7.17
N TYR A 17 15.94 2.26 7.82
CA TYR A 17 15.17 2.83 8.92
C TYR A 17 15.48 2.16 10.27
N SER A 18 16.57 1.39 10.37
CA SER A 18 16.97 0.71 11.59
C SER A 18 17.10 1.70 12.75
N GLY A 19 16.44 1.42 13.86
CA GLY A 19 16.46 2.27 15.06
C GLY A 19 15.67 3.59 14.92
N ILE A 20 14.92 3.79 13.86
CA ILE A 20 14.06 4.96 13.68
C ILE A 20 12.64 4.59 14.08
N TYR A 21 12.10 5.27 15.07
CA TYR A 21 10.73 5.11 15.54
C TYR A 21 9.96 6.40 15.27
N VAL A 22 8.75 6.26 14.78
CA VAL A 22 7.89 7.41 14.44
C VAL A 22 6.51 7.27 15.04
N TRP A 23 5.94 8.39 15.45
CA TRP A 23 4.54 8.47 15.83
C TRP A 23 3.66 8.50 14.60
N SER A 24 2.78 7.52 14.46
CA SER A 24 1.85 7.43 13.33
C SER A 24 0.59 6.66 13.69
N ASN A 25 -0.46 6.84 12.89
CA ASN A 25 -1.61 5.96 12.93
C ASN A 25 -1.36 4.75 12.01
N ALA A 26 -0.90 3.65 12.58
CA ALA A 26 -0.57 2.43 11.85
C ALA A 26 -1.76 1.87 11.03
N VAL A 27 -3.01 2.02 11.55
CA VAL A 27 -4.22 1.56 10.84
C VAL A 27 -4.46 2.39 9.59
N HIS A 28 -4.31 3.72 9.66
CA HIS A 28 -4.45 4.59 8.49
C HIS A 28 -3.37 4.30 7.46
N LEU A 29 -2.10 4.22 7.89
CA LEU A 29 -0.99 3.94 7.00
C LEU A 29 -1.16 2.59 6.30
N LYS A 30 -1.48 1.53 7.06
CA LYS A 30 -1.77 0.20 6.50
C LYS A 30 -2.91 0.27 5.48
N LYS A 31 -3.99 0.98 5.78
CA LYS A 31 -5.14 1.09 4.88
C LYS A 31 -4.81 1.82 3.58
N ILE A 32 -4.00 2.89 3.64
CA ILE A 32 -3.49 3.60 2.47
C ILE A 32 -2.70 2.65 1.58
N LEU A 33 -1.62 2.04 2.13
CA LEU A 33 -0.71 1.19 1.37
C LEU A 33 -1.41 -0.05 0.80
N MET A 34 -2.28 -0.69 1.58
CA MET A 34 -3.04 -1.86 1.13
C MET A 34 -4.02 -1.52 -0.01
N ASN A 35 -4.73 -0.38 0.03
CA ASN A 35 -5.60 0.01 -1.06
C ASN A 35 -4.82 0.26 -2.36
N LEU A 36 -3.69 0.95 -2.28
CA LEU A 36 -2.85 1.21 -3.44
C LEU A 36 -2.27 -0.09 -4.01
N PHE A 37 -1.74 -0.96 -3.14
CA PHE A 37 -1.17 -2.24 -3.54
C PHE A 37 -2.21 -3.18 -4.15
N THR A 38 -3.39 -3.32 -3.53
CA THR A 38 -4.46 -4.17 -4.06
C THR A 38 -5.00 -3.65 -5.39
N ASN A 39 -5.05 -2.31 -5.59
CA ASN A 39 -5.39 -1.74 -6.89
C ASN A 39 -4.33 -2.08 -7.95
N SER A 40 -3.04 -1.96 -7.62
CA SER A 40 -1.96 -2.34 -8.53
C SER A 40 -1.96 -3.82 -8.88
N MET A 41 -2.38 -4.72 -7.98
CA MET A 41 -2.60 -6.14 -8.31
C MET A 41 -3.82 -6.34 -9.21
N LYS A 42 -4.95 -5.74 -8.81
CA LYS A 42 -6.25 -5.92 -9.45
C LYS A 42 -6.22 -5.47 -10.91
N TYR A 43 -5.68 -4.30 -11.18
CA TYR A 43 -5.64 -3.67 -12.50
C TYR A 43 -4.35 -3.95 -13.27
N ASN A 44 -3.57 -4.92 -12.83
CA ASN A 44 -2.36 -5.35 -13.54
C ASN A 44 -2.68 -6.35 -14.64
N LYS A 45 -1.76 -6.46 -15.57
CA LYS A 45 -1.74 -7.51 -16.60
C LYS A 45 -1.07 -8.79 -16.09
N VAL A 46 -1.34 -9.90 -16.75
CA VAL A 46 -0.65 -11.17 -16.50
C VAL A 46 0.87 -11.00 -16.72
N ASN A 47 1.67 -11.57 -15.83
CA ASN A 47 3.13 -11.43 -15.78
C ASN A 47 3.60 -9.96 -15.71
N GLY A 48 2.78 -9.10 -15.10
CA GLY A 48 3.14 -7.71 -14.85
C GLY A 48 4.08 -7.56 -13.64
N PHE A 49 4.41 -6.30 -13.33
CA PHE A 49 5.20 -6.00 -12.14
C PHE A 49 4.51 -4.95 -11.26
N ILE A 50 4.87 -4.97 -9.98
CA ILE A 50 4.55 -3.93 -9.01
C ILE A 50 5.87 -3.55 -8.33
N TYR A 51 6.23 -2.29 -8.44
CA TYR A 51 7.38 -1.72 -7.75
C TYR A 51 6.90 -0.84 -6.60
N MET A 52 7.44 -1.08 -5.42
CA MET A 52 7.14 -0.33 -4.21
C MET A 52 8.42 0.28 -3.67
N SER A 53 8.40 1.57 -3.35
CA SER A 53 9.53 2.18 -2.67
C SER A 53 9.10 3.07 -1.52
N MET A 54 9.96 3.15 -0.50
CA MET A 54 9.84 4.08 0.62
C MET A 54 11.16 4.80 0.78
N ARG A 55 11.14 6.14 0.70
CA ARG A 55 12.33 6.99 0.82
C ARG A 55 12.07 8.17 1.74
N THR A 56 13.10 8.57 2.46
CA THR A 56 13.09 9.83 3.21
C THR A 56 13.43 10.97 2.27
N ILE A 57 12.53 11.94 2.12
CA ILE A 57 12.76 13.14 1.27
C ILE A 57 13.19 14.35 2.10
N GLU A 58 12.84 14.38 3.38
CA GLU A 58 13.24 15.42 4.31
C GLU A 58 13.38 14.83 5.72
N ARG A 59 14.38 15.27 6.49
CA ARG A 59 14.59 14.81 7.86
C ARG A 59 15.21 15.91 8.71
N SER A 60 14.66 16.11 9.90
CA SER A 60 15.23 16.88 10.99
C SER A 60 15.49 15.98 12.21
N GLU A 61 15.79 16.56 13.36
CA GLU A 61 16.03 15.83 14.61
C GLU A 61 14.75 15.14 15.11
N ASP A 62 13.58 15.80 14.98
CA ASP A 62 12.31 15.39 15.55
C ASP A 62 11.21 15.09 14.50
N HIS A 63 11.46 15.32 13.22
CA HIS A 63 10.51 15.08 12.13
C HIS A 63 11.18 14.44 10.92
N MET A 64 10.42 13.65 10.18
CA MET A 64 10.82 13.15 8.87
C MET A 64 9.62 13.13 7.92
N THR A 65 9.89 13.34 6.64
CA THR A 65 8.90 13.23 5.58
C THR A 65 9.29 12.08 4.68
N CYS A 66 8.40 11.12 4.51
CA CYS A 66 8.61 9.95 3.67
C CYS A 66 7.78 10.02 2.40
N GLU A 67 8.40 9.61 1.30
CA GLU A 67 7.75 9.32 0.03
C GLU A 67 7.51 7.82 -0.08
N PHE A 68 6.27 7.43 -0.34
CA PHE A 68 5.87 6.08 -0.70
C PHE A 68 5.44 6.07 -2.15
N LYS A 69 6.10 5.24 -2.97
CA LYS A 69 5.72 5.03 -4.37
C LYS A 69 5.23 3.63 -4.59
N ILE A 70 4.12 3.50 -5.30
CA ILE A 70 3.62 2.23 -5.81
C ILE A 70 3.38 2.40 -7.31
N ARG A 71 4.19 1.70 -8.10
CA ARG A 71 4.15 1.71 -9.56
C ARG A 71 3.82 0.34 -10.10
N ASP A 72 2.92 0.29 -11.06
CA ASP A 72 2.57 -0.91 -11.80
C ASP A 72 2.69 -0.67 -13.32
N ASN A 73 2.70 -1.74 -14.10
CA ASN A 73 2.63 -1.70 -15.55
C ASN A 73 1.30 -2.27 -16.08
N GLY A 74 0.22 -2.06 -15.32
CA GLY A 74 -1.12 -2.54 -15.64
C GLY A 74 -1.80 -1.77 -16.77
N ILE A 75 -3.15 -1.74 -16.72
CA ILE A 75 -3.98 -1.12 -17.77
C ILE A 75 -3.87 0.40 -17.82
N GLY A 76 -3.43 1.03 -16.73
CA GLY A 76 -3.38 2.49 -16.63
C GLY A 76 -4.76 3.16 -16.63
N MET A 77 -4.74 4.51 -16.63
CA MET A 77 -5.94 5.36 -16.58
C MET A 77 -5.82 6.51 -17.57
N SER A 78 -6.96 7.04 -18.04
CA SER A 78 -7.00 8.24 -18.84
C SER A 78 -6.78 9.49 -17.97
N GLU A 79 -6.24 10.56 -18.57
CA GLU A 79 -6.08 11.85 -17.89
C GLU A 79 -7.41 12.41 -17.38
N GLU A 80 -8.47 12.24 -18.17
CA GLU A 80 -9.81 12.69 -17.82
C GLU A 80 -10.32 11.99 -16.56
N PHE A 81 -10.17 10.66 -16.47
CA PHE A 81 -10.55 9.89 -15.28
C PHE A 81 -9.75 10.30 -14.04
N ILE A 82 -8.43 10.45 -14.17
CA ILE A 82 -7.56 10.88 -13.06
C ILE A 82 -8.01 12.25 -12.53
N LYS A 83 -8.28 13.20 -13.43
CA LYS A 83 -8.59 14.57 -13.08
C LYS A 83 -9.95 14.73 -12.44
N ASN A 84 -10.97 14.02 -12.93
CA ASN A 84 -12.36 14.28 -12.59
C ASN A 84 -12.99 13.21 -11.69
N GLU A 85 -12.51 11.96 -11.73
CA GLU A 85 -13.27 10.81 -11.22
C GLU A 85 -12.51 9.94 -10.21
N LEU A 86 -11.18 9.82 -10.31
CA LEU A 86 -10.38 8.88 -9.52
C LEU A 86 -10.65 8.92 -8.00
N PHE A 87 -10.86 10.10 -7.45
CA PHE A 87 -11.12 10.30 -6.02
C PHE A 87 -12.60 10.55 -5.70
N THR A 88 -13.49 10.35 -6.66
CA THR A 88 -14.94 10.47 -6.47
C THR A 88 -15.50 9.15 -5.94
N PRO A 89 -16.29 9.15 -4.84
CA PRO A 89 -16.89 7.94 -4.30
C PRO A 89 -17.79 7.23 -5.31
N PHE A 90 -17.75 5.88 -5.28
CA PHE A 90 -18.59 4.98 -6.10
C PHE A 90 -18.32 5.02 -7.61
N VAL A 91 -17.26 5.70 -8.06
CA VAL A 91 -16.87 5.75 -9.48
C VAL A 91 -15.76 4.73 -9.75
N GLN A 92 -15.82 4.11 -10.93
CA GLN A 92 -14.82 3.16 -11.43
C GLN A 92 -14.52 3.48 -12.90
N ALA A 93 -13.27 3.25 -13.32
CA ALA A 93 -12.82 3.52 -14.69
C ALA A 93 -13.52 2.66 -15.75
N ASP A 94 -14.05 1.49 -15.36
CA ASP A 94 -14.81 0.58 -16.21
C ASP A 94 -16.07 0.14 -15.49
N ASN A 95 -17.20 0.67 -15.93
CA ASN A 95 -18.55 0.31 -15.44
C ASN A 95 -19.21 -0.77 -16.30
N SER A 96 -18.47 -1.48 -17.16
CA SER A 96 -19.06 -2.52 -18.00
C SER A 96 -19.52 -3.71 -17.15
N PRO A 97 -20.70 -4.31 -17.43
CA PRO A 97 -21.19 -5.49 -16.72
C PRO A 97 -20.32 -6.73 -16.87
N ARG A 98 -19.28 -6.66 -17.70
CA ARG A 98 -18.31 -7.73 -17.97
C ARG A 98 -16.95 -7.46 -17.36
N SER A 99 -16.78 -6.38 -16.57
CA SER A 99 -15.50 -6.18 -15.90
C SER A 99 -15.38 -7.20 -14.76
N ASP A 100 -14.40 -8.09 -14.87
CA ASP A 100 -14.01 -9.02 -13.80
C ASP A 100 -13.51 -8.29 -12.53
N TYR A 101 -13.60 -6.97 -12.52
CA TYR A 101 -13.05 -6.09 -11.51
C TYR A 101 -14.13 -5.55 -10.58
N ASN A 102 -14.75 -6.43 -9.79
CA ASN A 102 -15.67 -6.03 -8.73
C ASN A 102 -14.97 -5.18 -7.66
N GLY A 103 -15.44 -3.95 -7.43
CA GLY A 103 -14.98 -3.05 -6.39
C GLY A 103 -16.08 -2.08 -5.99
N THR A 104 -15.99 -1.51 -4.80
CA THR A 104 -17.00 -0.55 -4.29
C THR A 104 -16.81 0.87 -4.81
N GLY A 105 -15.68 1.18 -5.48
CA GLY A 105 -15.31 2.56 -5.86
C GLY A 105 -14.97 3.46 -4.66
N LEU A 106 -14.75 2.89 -3.47
CA LEU A 106 -14.47 3.65 -2.24
C LEU A 106 -12.98 3.69 -1.88
N GLY A 107 -12.15 2.83 -2.47
CA GLY A 107 -10.74 2.70 -2.09
C GLY A 107 -9.95 4.00 -2.25
N MET A 108 -9.99 4.61 -3.42
CA MET A 108 -9.22 5.83 -3.70
C MET A 108 -9.72 7.08 -2.97
N PRO A 109 -11.04 7.35 -2.86
CA PRO A 109 -11.56 8.39 -1.98
C PRO A 109 -11.09 8.26 -0.53
N ILE A 110 -11.11 7.04 0.03
CA ILE A 110 -10.64 6.76 1.39
C ILE A 110 -9.13 7.02 1.50
N VAL A 111 -8.33 6.59 0.52
CA VAL A 111 -6.89 6.86 0.50
C VAL A 111 -6.62 8.35 0.57
N LYS A 112 -7.27 9.16 -0.28
CA LYS A 112 -7.10 10.61 -0.30
C LYS A 112 -7.43 11.23 1.07
N GLN A 113 -8.59 10.90 1.65
CA GLN A 113 -9.01 11.41 2.96
C GLN A 113 -8.02 11.03 4.08
N LEU A 114 -7.51 9.80 4.08
CA LEU A 114 -6.57 9.35 5.10
C LEU A 114 -5.21 10.04 4.95
N VAL A 115 -4.71 10.21 3.72
CA VAL A 115 -3.48 10.95 3.45
C VAL A 115 -3.60 12.39 3.91
N GLU A 116 -4.68 13.08 3.55
CA GLU A 116 -4.96 14.46 4.00
C GLU A 116 -5.07 14.56 5.53
N LYS A 117 -5.76 13.59 6.17
CA LYS A 117 -5.88 13.52 7.63
C LYS A 117 -4.53 13.30 8.32
N MET A 118 -3.58 12.64 7.67
CA MET A 118 -2.21 12.46 8.15
C MET A 118 -1.29 13.64 7.79
N GLY A 119 -1.82 14.73 7.22
CA GLY A 119 -1.06 15.93 6.83
C GLY A 119 -0.21 15.76 5.59
N GLY A 120 -0.49 14.74 4.79
CA GLY A 120 0.27 14.41 3.58
C GLY A 120 -0.41 14.80 2.27
N THR A 121 0.19 14.36 1.19
CA THR A 121 -0.32 14.55 -0.18
C THR A 121 -0.24 13.26 -0.97
N ILE A 122 -1.13 13.11 -1.95
CA ILE A 122 -1.11 12.02 -2.93
C ILE A 122 -1.15 12.58 -4.34
N THR A 123 -0.28 12.07 -5.20
CA THR A 123 -0.26 12.36 -6.63
C THR A 123 -0.30 11.07 -7.43
N VAL A 124 -0.75 11.16 -8.68
CA VAL A 124 -0.93 10.03 -9.59
C VAL A 124 -0.42 10.41 -10.97
N GLU A 125 0.42 9.55 -11.52
CA GLU A 125 0.83 9.57 -12.92
C GLU A 125 0.39 8.25 -13.56
N SER A 126 -0.38 8.32 -14.64
CA SER A 126 -0.86 7.12 -15.32
C SER A 126 -1.13 7.39 -16.79
N LYS A 127 -1.02 6.36 -17.60
CA LYS A 127 -1.37 6.39 -19.02
C LYS A 127 -1.94 5.04 -19.43
N LEU A 128 -3.01 5.08 -20.21
CA LEU A 128 -3.66 3.88 -20.72
C LEU A 128 -2.67 2.95 -21.42
N GLY A 129 -2.66 1.68 -21.01
CA GLY A 129 -1.77 0.63 -21.54
C GLY A 129 -0.35 0.63 -20.96
N GLU A 130 0.07 1.67 -20.22
CA GLU A 130 1.42 1.79 -19.66
C GLU A 130 1.49 1.54 -18.16
N GLY A 131 0.36 1.62 -17.44
CA GLY A 131 0.26 1.42 -16.00
C GLY A 131 0.10 2.71 -15.21
N SER A 132 0.30 2.63 -13.89
CA SER A 132 0.11 3.75 -12.97
C SER A 132 1.25 3.87 -11.97
N CYS A 133 1.48 5.09 -11.48
CA CYS A 133 2.39 5.39 -10.39
C CYS A 133 1.68 6.30 -9.37
N PHE A 134 1.45 5.78 -8.18
CA PHE A 134 0.92 6.53 -7.05
C PHE A 134 2.08 6.96 -6.16
N THR A 135 2.14 8.25 -5.85
CA THR A 135 3.13 8.82 -4.92
C THR A 135 2.40 9.43 -3.73
N VAL A 136 2.68 8.93 -2.53
CA VAL A 136 2.14 9.45 -1.26
C VAL A 136 3.29 10.02 -0.45
N ILE A 137 3.15 11.27 -0.01
CA ILE A 137 4.10 11.95 0.85
C ILE A 137 3.46 12.15 2.22
N LEU A 138 4.09 11.64 3.28
CA LEU A 138 3.59 11.72 4.65
C LEU A 138 4.65 12.26 5.60
N PRO A 139 4.29 13.26 6.43
CA PRO A 139 5.14 13.71 7.53
C PRO A 139 4.95 12.79 8.74
N PHE A 140 6.04 12.56 9.47
CA PHE A 140 6.05 11.80 10.71
C PHE A 140 6.84 12.55 11.77
N LYS A 141 6.39 12.49 13.01
CA LYS A 141 7.19 12.90 14.17
C LYS A 141 8.08 11.74 14.59
N ILE A 142 9.39 11.99 14.71
CA ILE A 142 10.36 11.00 15.21
C ILE A 142 10.20 10.89 16.72
N ASP A 143 10.16 9.67 17.24
CA ASP A 143 10.23 9.42 18.68
C ASP A 143 11.71 9.38 19.10
N THR A 144 12.22 10.52 19.57
CA THR A 144 13.60 10.66 20.02
C THR A 144 13.88 9.94 21.35
N ASN A 145 12.86 9.48 22.05
CA ASN A 145 12.96 8.76 23.32
C ASN A 145 12.71 7.25 23.17
N ALA A 146 12.36 6.79 21.98
CA ALA A 146 12.15 5.38 21.75
C ALA A 146 13.45 4.61 22.02
N ARG A 147 13.34 3.57 22.84
CA ARG A 147 14.40 2.59 23.00
C ARG A 147 14.10 1.43 22.05
N PRO A 148 15.13 0.85 21.40
CA PRO A 148 14.92 -0.40 20.70
C PRO A 148 14.28 -1.39 21.68
N GLU A 149 13.15 -1.99 21.29
CA GLU A 149 12.71 -3.18 22.01
C GLU A 149 13.85 -4.18 21.91
N GLU A 150 14.44 -4.55 23.05
CA GLU A 150 15.29 -5.73 23.11
C GLU A 150 14.40 -6.85 22.59
N LYS A 151 14.71 -7.36 21.40
CA LYS A 151 14.11 -8.61 20.96
C LYS A 151 14.53 -9.59 22.04
N GLU A 152 13.59 -9.93 22.92
CA GLU A 152 13.73 -11.14 23.71
C GLU A 152 13.90 -12.23 22.64
N ASP A 153 15.13 -12.72 22.47
CA ASP A 153 15.37 -13.94 21.77
C ASP A 153 14.61 -15.01 22.56
N PHE A 154 13.37 -15.22 22.15
CA PHE A 154 12.62 -16.40 22.58
C PHE A 154 13.30 -17.60 21.94
N ASP A 155 14.45 -17.97 22.51
CA ASP A 155 15.06 -19.28 22.32
C ASP A 155 14.24 -20.28 23.16
N ALA A 156 12.90 -20.22 22.99
CA ALA A 156 12.01 -21.18 23.58
C ALA A 156 12.18 -22.47 22.78
N ASP A 157 12.75 -23.48 23.40
CA ASP A 157 12.71 -24.85 22.87
C ASP A 157 11.23 -25.25 22.72
N ILE A 158 10.74 -25.18 21.48
CA ILE A 158 9.37 -25.54 21.12
C ILE A 158 9.21 -27.00 20.71
N SER A 159 10.24 -27.83 20.89
CA SER A 159 10.27 -29.24 20.46
C SER A 159 9.14 -30.06 21.06
N ASP A 160 8.66 -29.72 22.25
CA ASP A 160 7.59 -30.44 22.97
C ASP A 160 6.20 -29.73 22.87
N ILE A 161 6.08 -28.65 22.11
CA ILE A 161 4.79 -27.94 21.97
C ILE A 161 3.90 -28.68 20.95
N ARG A 162 2.73 -29.10 21.40
CA ARG A 162 1.66 -29.61 20.53
C ARG A 162 0.75 -28.46 20.17
N VAL A 163 0.70 -28.13 18.89
CA VAL A 163 -0.18 -27.08 18.37
C VAL A 163 -1.46 -27.72 17.83
N LEU A 164 -2.62 -27.33 18.36
CA LEU A 164 -3.92 -27.65 17.79
C LEU A 164 -4.36 -26.46 16.92
N LEU A 165 -4.36 -26.66 15.60
CA LEU A 165 -4.95 -25.69 14.67
C LEU A 165 -6.44 -26.03 14.50
N VAL A 166 -7.31 -25.11 14.89
CA VAL A 166 -8.75 -25.23 14.66
C VAL A 166 -9.13 -24.17 13.63
N GLU A 167 -9.56 -24.62 12.44
CA GLU A 167 -10.12 -23.77 11.39
C GLU A 167 -11.63 -23.96 11.36
N ASP A 168 -12.38 -22.86 11.37
CA ASP A 168 -13.85 -22.85 11.32
C ASP A 168 -14.38 -22.61 9.88
N ASN A 169 -13.50 -22.60 8.88
CA ASN A 169 -13.91 -22.53 7.48
C ASN A 169 -14.37 -23.91 6.98
N GLU A 170 -15.68 -24.10 6.93
CA GLU A 170 -16.27 -25.15 6.11
C GLU A 170 -16.00 -24.80 4.63
N LEU A 171 -15.18 -25.61 3.97
CA LEU A 171 -15.03 -25.59 2.52
C LEU A 171 -16.35 -26.01 1.88
N ASN A 172 -17.10 -25.03 1.34
CA ASN A 172 -18.19 -25.24 0.41
C ASN A 172 -17.68 -25.18 -1.03
#